data_6895092fed3bcad4231712c7b2e77514
#
_entry.id   6895092fed3bcad4231712c7b2e77514
#
_cell.length_a   1.000
_cell.length_b   1.000
_cell.length_c   1.000
_cell.angle_alpha   90.00
_cell.angle_beta   90.00
_cell.angle_gamma   90.00
#
_symmetry.space_group_name_H-M   'P 1'
#
loop_
_entity.id
_entity.type
_entity.pdbx_description
1 polymer ?
#
loop_
_entity_poly.entity_id
_entity_poly.type
_entity_poly.pdbx_seq_one_letter_code
_entity_poly.pdbx_strand_id
1 'polypeptide(L)'
;LRINAPVTFGIHALSPRLLEYMVKYPQVSLDLTLSNELVDVVDDGYDAVFRIGVLPDSGLKAIPLAPYQLVLCAAPSYLERWPPIKTPWDLQQHECLGFGYSDGRSSWSFDH
;
A
#
# COMPACT_ATOMS: atom_id res chain seq x y z
N LEU A 1 5.65 21.27 4.78
CA LEU A 1 4.96 20.03 5.19
C LEU A 1 5.87 18.85 4.94
N ARG A 2 6.12 18.03 5.97
CA ARG A 2 6.83 16.76 5.86
C ARG A 2 5.81 15.61 5.79
N ILE A 3 5.88 14.85 4.72
CA ILE A 3 4.91 13.80 4.41
C ILE A 3 5.64 12.46 4.20
N ASN A 4 5.12 11.39 4.77
CA ASN A 4 5.56 10.03 4.48
C ASN A 4 4.43 9.23 3.82
N ALA A 5 4.79 8.42 2.83
CA ALA A 5 3.83 7.58 2.12
C ALA A 5 4.46 6.27 1.62
N PRO A 6 3.66 5.18 1.47
CA PRO A 6 4.10 3.96 0.82
C PRO A 6 4.59 4.22 -0.60
N VAL A 7 5.67 3.57 -1.00
CA VAL A 7 6.38 3.88 -2.26
C VAL A 7 5.46 3.88 -3.48
N THR A 8 4.75 2.79 -3.73
CA THR A 8 3.89 2.66 -4.91
C THR A 8 2.73 3.66 -4.89
N PHE A 9 2.08 3.83 -3.74
CA PHE A 9 1.01 4.82 -3.57
C PHE A 9 1.54 6.24 -3.75
N GLY A 10 2.69 6.53 -3.18
CA GLY A 10 3.35 7.83 -3.28
C GLY A 10 3.64 8.22 -4.73
N ILE A 11 4.21 7.30 -5.50
CA ILE A 11 4.56 7.56 -6.91
C ILE A 11 3.30 7.73 -7.78
N HIS A 12 2.35 6.79 -7.70
CA HIS A 12 1.27 6.70 -8.68
C HIS A 12 0.02 7.49 -8.32
N ALA A 13 -0.26 7.68 -7.03
CA ALA A 13 -1.49 8.33 -6.59
C ALA A 13 -1.25 9.68 -5.92
N LEU A 14 -0.26 9.76 -5.02
CA LEU A 14 -0.07 10.95 -4.19
C LEU A 14 0.73 12.05 -4.92
N SER A 15 1.86 11.73 -5.56
CA SER A 15 2.72 12.74 -6.19
C SER A 15 2.00 13.63 -7.20
N PRO A 16 1.16 13.10 -8.11
CA PRO A 16 0.40 13.96 -9.02
C PRO A 16 -0.49 14.98 -8.28
N ARG A 17 -1.11 14.56 -7.17
CA ARG A 17 -1.97 15.43 -6.36
C ARG A 17 -1.18 16.46 -5.56
N LEU A 18 0.02 16.11 -5.12
CA LEU A 18 0.91 17.06 -4.45
C LEU A 18 1.40 18.14 -5.42
N LEU A 19 1.64 17.82 -6.67
CA LEU A 19 1.97 18.82 -7.69
C LEU A 19 0.83 19.83 -7.89
N GLU A 20 -0.42 19.37 -7.99
CA GLU A 20 -1.60 20.23 -8.04
C GLU A 20 -1.70 21.11 -6.78
N TYR A 21 -1.42 20.53 -5.62
CA TYR A 21 -1.42 21.24 -4.33
C TYR A 21 -0.37 22.35 -4.30
N MET A 22 0.86 22.08 -4.75
CA MET A 22 1.95 23.07 -4.78
C MET A 22 1.63 24.25 -5.71
N VAL A 23 0.95 24.01 -6.84
CA VAL A 23 0.49 25.08 -7.73
C VAL A 23 -0.55 25.97 -7.04
N LYS A 24 -1.45 25.35 -6.27
CA LYS A 24 -2.50 26.08 -5.56
C LYS A 24 -1.99 26.84 -4.32
N TYR A 25 -0.94 26.32 -3.69
CA TYR A 25 -0.37 26.85 -2.45
C TYR A 25 1.15 27.05 -2.57
N PRO A 26 1.61 28.01 -3.40
CA PRO A 26 3.04 28.17 -3.75
C PRO A 26 3.93 28.55 -2.57
N GLN A 27 3.35 29.04 -1.47
CA GLN A 27 4.06 29.36 -0.23
C GLN A 27 4.36 28.15 0.66
N VAL A 28 3.81 26.97 0.32
CA VAL A 28 4.01 25.75 1.11
C VAL A 28 5.17 24.94 0.53
N SER A 29 6.19 24.72 1.34
CA SER A 29 7.27 23.77 1.00
C SER A 29 6.84 22.37 1.36
N LEU A 30 7.07 21.38 0.47
CA LEU A 30 6.78 19.97 0.66
C LEU A 30 8.08 19.16 0.73
N ASP A 31 8.18 18.30 1.73
CA ASP A 31 9.21 17.29 1.89
C ASP A 31 8.51 15.92 1.90
N LEU A 32 8.65 15.14 0.82
CA LEU A 32 7.99 13.85 0.63
C LEU A 32 8.99 12.72 0.76
N THR A 33 8.85 11.92 1.79
CA THR A 33 9.58 10.66 1.96
C THR A 33 8.72 9.48 1.53
N LEU A 34 9.25 8.64 0.64
CA LEU A 34 8.59 7.40 0.21
C LEU A 34 9.26 6.19 0.89
N SER A 35 8.52 5.53 1.77
CA SER A 35 8.98 4.35 2.50
C SER A 35 7.82 3.44 2.87
N ASN A 36 8.05 2.12 2.77
CA ASN A 36 7.10 1.12 3.27
C ASN A 36 7.33 0.76 4.74
N GLU A 37 8.37 1.31 5.35
CA GLU A 37 8.65 1.11 6.76
C GLU A 37 7.66 1.88 7.64
N LEU A 38 7.38 1.32 8.81
CA LEU A 38 6.61 2.02 9.83
C LEU A 38 7.48 3.15 10.40
N VAL A 39 6.95 4.35 10.36
CA VAL A 39 7.59 5.54 10.95
C VAL A 39 6.79 6.00 12.15
N ASP A 40 7.46 6.59 13.13
CA ASP A 40 6.79 7.32 14.19
C ASP A 40 6.45 8.73 13.69
N VAL A 41 5.15 9.05 13.64
CA VAL A 41 4.68 10.32 13.08
C VAL A 41 5.20 11.51 13.88
N VAL A 42 5.24 11.40 15.20
CA VAL A 42 5.61 12.48 16.12
C VAL A 42 7.12 12.58 16.25
N ASP A 43 7.77 11.46 16.57
CA ASP A 43 9.22 11.45 16.85
C ASP A 43 10.04 11.74 15.58
N ASP A 44 9.57 11.25 14.41
CA ASP A 44 10.21 11.53 13.11
C ASP A 44 9.80 12.90 12.54
N GLY A 45 8.89 13.63 13.18
CA GLY A 45 8.49 15.00 12.83
C GLY A 45 7.72 15.11 11.51
N TYR A 46 6.85 14.15 11.20
CA TYR A 46 5.95 14.22 10.05
C TYR A 46 4.66 14.97 10.37
N ASP A 47 4.23 15.84 9.48
CA ASP A 47 2.93 16.52 9.56
C ASP A 47 1.79 15.60 9.12
N ALA A 48 2.05 14.71 8.17
CA ALA A 48 1.10 13.72 7.68
C ALA A 48 1.80 12.43 7.23
N VAL A 49 1.15 11.30 7.52
CA VAL A 49 1.64 9.98 7.10
C VAL A 49 0.50 9.22 6.44
N PHE A 50 0.72 8.78 5.22
CA PHE A 50 -0.20 7.89 4.51
C PHE A 50 0.13 6.44 4.83
N ARG A 51 -0.89 5.62 5.06
CA ARG A 51 -0.74 4.19 5.34
C ARG A 51 -1.82 3.39 4.64
N ILE A 52 -1.47 2.17 4.25
CA ILE A 52 -2.38 1.19 3.66
C ILE A 52 -2.53 0.03 4.65
N GLY A 53 -3.77 -0.32 4.97
CA GLY A 53 -4.11 -1.42 5.88
C GLY A 53 -4.76 -0.95 7.17
N VAL A 54 -4.85 -1.87 8.12
CA VAL A 54 -5.42 -1.60 9.45
C VAL A 54 -4.35 -0.91 10.30
N LEU A 55 -4.71 0.21 10.88
CA LEU A 55 -3.83 0.98 11.75
C LEU A 55 -4.03 0.54 13.21
N PRO A 56 -2.95 0.41 14.00
CA PRO A 56 -3.07 0.21 15.43
C PRO A 56 -3.66 1.46 16.11
N ASP A 57 -4.28 1.26 17.25
CA ASP A 57 -4.73 2.39 18.08
C ASP A 57 -3.54 3.25 18.48
N SER A 58 -3.71 4.55 18.30
CA SER A 58 -2.73 5.56 18.66
C SER A 58 -3.43 6.86 19.05
N GLY A 59 -2.70 7.77 19.69
CA GLY A 59 -3.22 9.11 19.97
C GLY A 59 -3.37 10.03 18.74
N LEU A 60 -3.13 9.51 17.53
CA LEU A 60 -3.15 10.28 16.29
C LEU A 60 -4.56 10.27 15.65
N LYS A 61 -4.88 11.34 14.93
CA LYS A 61 -6.11 11.40 14.15
C LYS A 61 -5.92 10.65 12.83
N ALA A 62 -6.71 9.61 12.60
CA ALA A 62 -6.77 8.91 11.34
C ALA A 62 -7.97 9.37 10.49
N ILE A 63 -7.75 9.55 9.19
CA ILE A 63 -8.79 9.91 8.21
C ILE A 63 -8.77 8.85 7.12
N PRO A 64 -9.84 8.03 6.97
CA PRO A 64 -9.93 7.07 5.88
C PRO A 64 -10.08 7.81 4.53
N LEU A 65 -9.26 7.44 3.55
CA LEU A 65 -9.28 8.05 2.23
C LEU A 65 -10.04 7.21 1.21
N ALA A 66 -9.83 5.89 1.23
CA ALA A 66 -10.46 4.94 0.32
C ALA A 66 -10.45 3.54 0.92
N PRO A 67 -11.38 2.67 0.51
CA PRO A 67 -11.29 1.24 0.82
C PRO A 67 -10.04 0.63 0.18
N TYR A 68 -9.48 -0.36 0.85
CA TYR A 68 -8.31 -1.10 0.39
C TYR A 68 -8.70 -2.55 0.12
N GLN A 69 -8.33 -3.04 -1.05
CA GLN A 69 -8.60 -4.42 -1.45
C GLN A 69 -7.34 -5.05 -2.05
N LEU A 70 -6.98 -6.21 -1.54
CA LEU A 70 -5.97 -7.07 -2.16
C LEU A 70 -6.62 -7.90 -3.27
N VAL A 71 -5.95 -7.99 -4.41
CA VAL A 71 -6.40 -8.83 -5.52
C VAL A 71 -5.30 -9.83 -5.89
N LEU A 72 -5.72 -11.05 -6.17
CA LEU A 72 -4.83 -12.05 -6.75
C LEU A 72 -4.76 -11.81 -8.26
N CYS A 73 -3.58 -11.76 -8.81
CA CYS A 73 -3.37 -11.58 -10.24
C CYS A 73 -2.20 -12.42 -10.75
N ALA A 74 -2.27 -12.78 -12.02
CA ALA A 74 -1.20 -13.46 -12.73
C ALA A 74 -1.10 -12.94 -14.16
N ALA A 75 0.09 -13.05 -14.75
CA ALA A 75 0.27 -12.71 -16.16
C ALA A 75 -0.50 -13.72 -17.06
N PRO A 76 -1.12 -13.28 -18.19
CA PRO A 76 -1.77 -14.18 -19.13
C PRO A 76 -0.86 -15.33 -19.59
N SER A 77 0.40 -15.04 -19.89
CA SER A 77 1.39 -16.05 -20.29
C SER A 77 1.70 -17.09 -19.22
N TYR A 78 1.49 -16.78 -17.94
CA TYR A 78 1.58 -17.74 -16.86
C TYR A 78 0.36 -18.67 -16.88
N LEU A 79 -0.84 -18.10 -16.97
CA LEU A 79 -2.10 -18.86 -16.96
C LEU A 79 -2.25 -19.80 -18.14
N GLU A 80 -1.63 -19.50 -19.29
CA GLU A 80 -1.62 -20.39 -20.47
C GLU A 80 -0.81 -21.67 -20.26
N ARG A 81 0.18 -21.65 -19.35
CA ARG A 81 1.11 -22.77 -19.11
C ARG A 81 0.77 -23.62 -17.91
N TRP A 82 -0.10 -23.12 -17.04
CA TRP A 82 -0.41 -23.75 -15.76
C TRP A 82 -1.89 -24.19 -15.72
N PRO A 83 -2.24 -25.15 -14.85
CA PRO A 83 -3.63 -25.56 -14.67
C PRO A 83 -4.54 -24.35 -14.37
N PRO A 84 -5.81 -24.38 -14.79
CA PRO A 84 -6.73 -23.28 -14.53
C PRO A 84 -7.04 -23.16 -13.02
N ILE A 85 -7.00 -21.94 -12.51
CA ILE A 85 -7.38 -21.62 -11.12
C ILE A 85 -8.88 -21.38 -11.10
N LYS A 86 -9.63 -22.24 -10.43
CA LYS A 86 -11.09 -22.16 -10.26
C LYS A 86 -11.49 -21.90 -8.81
N THR A 87 -10.66 -22.33 -7.88
CA THR A 87 -10.87 -22.22 -6.44
C THR A 87 -9.59 -21.75 -5.76
N PRO A 88 -9.66 -21.15 -4.57
CA PRO A 88 -8.46 -20.79 -3.80
C PRO A 88 -7.52 -21.99 -3.53
N TRP A 89 -8.05 -23.19 -3.46
CA TRP A 89 -7.25 -24.40 -3.19
C TRP A 89 -6.34 -24.78 -4.34
N ASP A 90 -6.71 -24.41 -5.58
CA ASP A 90 -5.89 -24.70 -6.76
C ASP A 90 -4.54 -23.96 -6.69
N LEU A 91 -4.44 -22.88 -5.91
CA LEU A 91 -3.21 -22.13 -5.69
C LEU A 91 -2.09 -22.96 -5.08
N GLN A 92 -2.40 -24.07 -4.41
CA GLN A 92 -1.38 -25.00 -3.89
C GLN A 92 -0.55 -25.67 -5.00
N GLN A 93 -1.03 -25.63 -6.23
CA GLN A 93 -0.36 -26.17 -7.42
C GLN A 93 0.38 -25.10 -8.22
N HIS A 94 0.42 -23.87 -7.70
CA HIS A 94 0.99 -22.71 -8.36
C HIS A 94 2.13 -22.10 -7.59
N GLU A 95 3.10 -21.53 -8.31
CA GLU A 95 4.13 -20.68 -7.72
C GLU A 95 3.52 -19.31 -7.37
N CYS A 96 3.38 -19.05 -6.07
CA CYS A 96 2.75 -17.85 -5.57
C CYS A 96 3.76 -16.91 -4.93
N LEU A 97 3.66 -15.63 -5.24
CA LEU A 97 4.45 -14.57 -4.62
C LEU A 97 3.61 -13.88 -3.54
N GLY A 98 4.09 -13.90 -2.32
CA GLY A 98 3.48 -13.18 -1.20
C GLY A 98 4.24 -11.90 -0.85
N PHE A 99 3.65 -11.04 -0.07
CA PHE A 99 4.34 -9.90 0.53
C PHE A 99 5.27 -10.38 1.65
N GLY A 100 6.55 -9.98 1.59
CA GLY A 100 7.58 -10.35 2.56
C GLY A 100 7.38 -9.80 3.99
N TYR A 101 6.35 -8.99 4.21
CA TYR A 101 5.99 -8.43 5.52
C TYR A 101 5.03 -9.32 6.32
N SER A 102 4.56 -10.42 5.75
CA SER A 102 3.78 -11.41 6.51
C SER A 102 4.72 -12.28 7.33
N ASP A 103 4.39 -12.55 8.59
CA ASP A 103 5.16 -13.31 9.60
C ASP A 103 5.51 -14.76 9.21
N GLY A 104 5.94 -15.01 7.99
CA GLY A 104 6.32 -16.33 7.48
C GLY A 104 5.18 -17.33 7.36
N ARG A 105 3.96 -16.94 7.68
CA ARG A 105 2.73 -17.74 7.49
C ARG A 105 1.97 -17.19 6.30
N SER A 106 2.21 -17.78 5.14
CA SER A 106 1.49 -17.45 3.90
C SER A 106 0.06 -18.03 3.94
N SER A 107 -0.79 -17.50 4.81
CA SER A 107 -2.23 -17.77 4.74
C SER A 107 -2.92 -16.61 4.05
N TRP A 108 -3.63 -16.89 2.97
CA TRP A 108 -4.43 -15.92 2.25
C TRP A 108 -5.90 -16.19 2.55
N SER A 109 -6.62 -15.14 2.94
CA SER A 109 -8.05 -15.18 3.13
C SER A 109 -8.75 -14.62 1.90
N PHE A 110 -9.78 -15.30 1.43
CA PHE A 110 -10.58 -14.87 0.30
C PHE A 110 -12.02 -14.69 0.76
N ASP A 111 -12.61 -13.56 0.44
CA ASP A 111 -14.03 -13.29 0.63
C ASP A 111 -14.80 -13.78 -0.60
N HIS A 112 -16.01 -14.31 -0.37
CA HIS A 112 -16.94 -14.76 -1.41
C HIS A 112 -17.80 -13.60 -1.91
#